data_121db263de18b6859deaaeab6038fd06
#
_entry.id   121db263de18b6859deaaeab6038fd06
#
_cell.length_a   1.000
_cell.length_b   1.000
_cell.length_c   1.000
_cell.angle_alpha   90.00
_cell.angle_beta   90.00
_cell.angle_gamma   90.00
#
_symmetry.space_group_name_H-M   'P 1'
#
loop_
_entity.id
_entity.type
_entity.pdbx_description
1 polymer ?
#
loop_
_entity_poly.entity_id
_entity_poly.type
_entity_poly.pdbx_seq_one_letter_code
_entity_poly.pdbx_strand_id
1 'polypeptide(L)'
;MLHRDYSIISDVHVRIFDNRIEIESPGRLPGHVTPQNILREQFARNGAIVRMINKFPNPPNKDVGEGLNTAFRAMSQLRLKPPIIEELENAVIVHIKHETLASPEESIMEYFETHEEIVNRIGRQITGIASENSMKSIFYKMRDRDLIEPVPGKSGFASAWRKNQR
;
A
#
# COMPACT_ATOMS: atom_id res chain seq x y z
N MET A 1 19.85 -0.72 9.80
CA MET A 1 21.28 -0.42 9.93
C MET A 1 21.91 0.12 8.63
N LEU A 2 21.67 -0.45 7.46
CA LEU A 2 22.29 0.01 6.19
C LEU A 2 21.96 1.45 5.81
N HIS A 3 20.80 1.94 6.20
CA HIS A 3 20.32 3.30 5.87
C HIS A 3 20.38 4.27 7.04
N ARG A 4 20.89 3.84 8.21
CA ARG A 4 21.05 4.71 9.38
C ARG A 4 22.03 5.84 9.08
N ASP A 5 21.72 7.05 9.54
CA ASP A 5 22.67 8.14 9.56
C ASP A 5 23.58 8.01 10.79
N TYR A 6 24.84 7.69 10.55
CA TYR A 6 25.83 7.50 11.62
C TYR A 6 26.41 8.81 12.18
N SER A 7 26.08 9.96 11.59
CA SER A 7 26.42 11.26 12.14
C SER A 7 25.48 11.68 13.28
N ILE A 8 24.32 11.03 13.38
CA ILE A 8 23.31 11.30 14.41
C ILE A 8 23.49 10.29 15.55
N ILE A 9 23.65 10.81 16.78
CA ILE A 9 23.77 9.99 18.00
C ILE A 9 22.36 9.59 18.43
N SER A 10 21.82 8.57 17.79
CA SER A 10 20.53 7.96 18.13
C SER A 10 20.49 6.53 17.60
N ASP A 11 19.75 5.64 18.25
CA ASP A 11 19.62 4.25 17.81
C ASP A 11 18.49 4.05 16.80
N VAL A 12 18.54 2.92 16.10
CA VAL A 12 17.38 2.44 15.34
C VAL A 12 16.40 1.81 16.33
N HIS A 13 15.18 2.32 16.37
CA HIS A 13 14.13 1.81 17.25
C HIS A 13 13.15 0.95 16.47
N VAL A 14 12.84 -0.24 17.00
CA VAL A 14 11.74 -1.08 16.54
C VAL A 14 10.73 -1.15 17.68
N ARG A 15 9.55 -0.58 17.46
CA ARG A 15 8.44 -0.60 18.43
C ARG A 15 7.36 -1.52 17.90
N ILE A 16 6.92 -2.44 18.75
CA ILE A 16 5.86 -3.39 18.42
C ILE A 16 4.65 -3.06 19.29
N PHE A 17 3.53 -2.79 18.65
CA PHE A 17 2.23 -2.52 19.25
C PHE A 17 1.25 -3.63 18.85
N ASP A 18 0.10 -3.70 19.49
CA ASP A 18 -0.92 -4.71 19.18
C ASP A 18 -1.40 -4.65 17.73
N ASN A 19 -1.42 -3.47 17.13
CA ASN A 19 -1.97 -3.23 15.78
C ASN A 19 -0.96 -2.75 14.75
N ARG A 20 0.31 -2.54 15.11
CA ARG A 20 1.34 -2.05 14.18
C ARG A 20 2.76 -2.31 14.66
N ILE A 21 3.68 -2.26 13.73
CA ILE A 21 5.12 -2.19 14.00
C ILE A 21 5.60 -0.84 13.47
N GLU A 22 6.46 -0.17 14.23
CA GLU A 22 7.14 1.05 13.82
C GLU A 22 8.65 0.82 13.82
N ILE A 23 9.29 1.20 12.72
CA ILE A 23 10.75 1.12 12.56
C ILE A 23 11.24 2.54 12.33
N GLU A 24 11.89 3.10 13.32
CA GLU A 24 12.49 4.43 13.26
C GLU A 24 13.99 4.33 13.02
N SER A 25 14.49 5.05 12.03
CA SER A 25 15.90 5.12 11.70
C SER A 25 16.37 6.58 11.73
N PRO A 26 17.48 6.89 12.42
CA PRO A 26 18.04 8.23 12.43
C PRO A 26 18.47 8.72 11.04
N GLY A 27 18.19 9.99 10.78
CA GLY A 27 18.49 10.70 9.54
C GLY A 27 17.33 10.72 8.55
N ARG A 28 17.27 11.81 7.79
CA ARG A 28 16.27 12.02 6.73
C ARG A 28 16.48 11.04 5.57
N LEU A 29 15.53 10.98 4.66
CA LEU A 29 15.73 10.27 3.39
C LEU A 29 16.91 10.88 2.61
N PRO A 30 17.78 10.08 2.01
CA PRO A 30 19.00 10.59 1.38
C PRO A 30 18.74 11.20 0.01
N GLY A 31 19.38 12.35 -0.25
CA GLY A 31 19.42 12.97 -1.58
C GLY A 31 18.04 13.33 -2.14
N HIS A 32 17.69 12.74 -3.27
CA HIS A 32 16.43 12.96 -4.01
C HIS A 32 15.32 11.97 -3.64
N VAL A 33 15.57 11.07 -2.70
CA VAL A 33 14.56 10.10 -2.26
C VAL A 33 13.52 10.77 -1.37
N THR A 34 12.26 10.51 -1.65
CA THR A 34 11.09 11.00 -0.91
C THR A 34 10.17 9.82 -0.56
N PRO A 35 9.24 9.96 0.40
CA PRO A 35 8.24 8.91 0.67
C PRO A 35 7.45 8.48 -0.56
N GLN A 36 7.25 9.38 -1.55
CA GLN A 36 6.48 9.12 -2.76
C GLN A 36 7.26 8.35 -3.83
N ASN A 37 8.59 8.51 -3.89
CA ASN A 37 9.42 7.86 -4.91
C ASN A 37 10.28 6.71 -4.38
N ILE A 38 10.32 6.47 -3.07
CA ILE A 38 11.22 5.52 -2.38
C ILE A 38 11.17 4.08 -2.91
N LEU A 39 10.05 3.66 -3.52
CA LEU A 39 9.94 2.33 -4.13
C LEU A 39 10.59 2.25 -5.53
N ARG A 40 10.87 3.38 -6.15
CA ARG A 40 11.46 3.48 -7.49
C ARG A 40 12.90 3.93 -7.44
N GLU A 41 13.22 4.79 -6.48
CA GLU A 41 14.56 5.34 -6.32
C GLU A 41 15.39 4.43 -5.41
N GLN A 42 16.63 4.21 -5.81
CA GLN A 42 17.58 3.42 -5.03
C GLN A 42 18.77 4.30 -4.63
N PHE A 43 18.97 4.45 -3.34
CA PHE A 43 20.10 5.20 -2.81
C PHE A 43 20.68 4.52 -1.57
N ALA A 44 21.97 4.24 -1.61
CA ALA A 44 22.70 3.68 -0.48
C ALA A 44 23.37 4.80 0.32
N ARG A 45 22.79 5.22 1.44
CA ARG A 45 23.44 6.19 2.33
C ARG A 45 24.85 5.72 2.73
N ASN A 46 24.99 4.47 3.07
CA ASN A 46 26.24 3.85 3.52
C ASN A 46 26.77 2.85 2.47
N GLY A 47 27.09 3.34 1.28
CA GLY A 47 27.54 2.50 0.17
C GLY A 47 28.76 1.63 0.46
N ALA A 48 29.67 2.06 1.35
CA ALA A 48 30.79 1.23 1.78
C ALA A 48 30.32 0.00 2.59
N ILE A 49 29.35 0.19 3.49
CA ILE A 49 28.74 -0.91 4.29
C ILE A 49 28.00 -1.88 3.37
N VAL A 50 27.21 -1.37 2.42
CA VAL A 50 26.50 -2.20 1.43
C VAL A 50 27.48 -3.06 0.63
N ARG A 51 28.56 -2.46 0.12
CA ARG A 51 29.60 -3.20 -0.63
C ARG A 51 30.30 -4.26 0.22
N MET A 52 30.52 -3.97 1.51
CA MET A 52 31.12 -4.93 2.43
C MET A 52 30.20 -6.13 2.68
N ILE A 53 28.93 -5.87 2.96
CA ILE A 53 27.92 -6.91 3.23
C ILE A 53 27.71 -7.80 2.01
N ASN A 54 27.69 -7.23 0.81
CA ASN A 54 27.49 -7.99 -0.42
C ASN A 54 28.66 -8.92 -0.78
N LYS A 55 29.78 -8.87 -0.06
CA LYS A 55 30.88 -9.84 -0.22
C LYS A 55 30.64 -11.15 0.53
N PHE A 56 29.66 -11.23 1.41
CA PHE A 56 29.32 -12.48 2.08
C PHE A 56 28.59 -13.44 1.13
N PRO A 57 28.78 -14.77 1.25
CA PRO A 57 28.14 -15.76 0.36
C PRO A 57 26.60 -15.67 0.36
N ASN A 58 26.01 -15.34 1.50
CA ASN A 58 24.57 -15.14 1.66
C ASN A 58 24.32 -13.77 2.32
N PRO A 59 24.41 -12.67 1.57
CA PRO A 59 24.24 -11.36 2.15
C PRO A 59 22.80 -11.20 2.67
N PRO A 60 22.62 -10.60 3.85
CA PRO A 60 21.30 -10.34 4.42
C PRO A 60 20.50 -9.29 3.61
N ASN A 61 21.17 -8.59 2.73
CA ASN A 61 20.58 -7.63 1.79
C ASN A 61 21.19 -7.87 0.41
N LYS A 62 20.36 -8.23 -0.56
CA LYS A 62 20.82 -8.54 -1.93
C LYS A 62 20.92 -7.29 -2.79
N ASP A 63 20.07 -6.28 -2.52
CA ASP A 63 20.04 -5.04 -3.27
C ASP A 63 19.56 -3.85 -2.41
N VAL A 64 19.87 -2.62 -2.87
CA VAL A 64 19.42 -1.39 -2.23
C VAL A 64 17.92 -1.21 -2.50
N GLY A 65 17.14 -0.93 -1.44
CA GLY A 65 15.69 -0.74 -1.56
C GLY A 65 14.85 -2.03 -1.51
N GLU A 66 15.48 -3.21 -1.53
CA GLU A 66 14.77 -4.51 -1.52
C GLU A 66 13.89 -4.69 -0.27
N GLY A 67 14.33 -4.21 0.89
CA GLY A 67 13.60 -4.36 2.16
C GLY A 67 12.20 -3.73 2.13
N LEU A 68 12.09 -2.49 1.65
CA LEU A 68 10.80 -1.80 1.52
C LEU A 68 9.93 -2.43 0.44
N ASN A 69 10.48 -2.72 -0.73
CA ASN A 69 9.76 -3.41 -1.80
C ASN A 69 9.19 -4.75 -1.33
N THR A 70 9.96 -5.50 -0.53
CA THR A 70 9.50 -6.76 0.06
C THR A 70 8.38 -6.53 1.07
N ALA A 71 8.48 -5.50 1.93
CA ALA A 71 7.42 -5.17 2.89
C ALA A 71 6.12 -4.77 2.17
N PHE A 72 6.18 -3.90 1.16
CA PHE A 72 5.01 -3.52 0.36
C PHE A 72 4.37 -4.72 -0.34
N ARG A 73 5.17 -5.60 -0.92
CA ARG A 73 4.69 -6.83 -1.57
C ARG A 73 4.03 -7.78 -0.57
N ALA A 74 4.66 -8.00 0.59
CA ALA A 74 4.11 -8.87 1.63
C ALA A 74 2.78 -8.34 2.16
N MET A 75 2.67 -7.02 2.43
CA MET A 75 1.42 -6.41 2.87
C MET A 75 0.31 -6.57 1.82
N SER A 76 0.64 -6.36 0.54
CA SER A 76 -0.30 -6.58 -0.57
C SER A 76 -0.78 -8.04 -0.66
N GLN A 77 0.13 -9.02 -0.50
CA GLN A 77 -0.21 -10.45 -0.50
C GLN A 77 -1.12 -10.83 0.67
N LEU A 78 -0.91 -10.22 1.83
CA LEU A 78 -1.74 -10.40 3.03
C LEU A 78 -3.04 -9.59 2.98
N ARG A 79 -3.30 -8.82 1.92
CA ARG A 79 -4.43 -7.89 1.80
C ARG A 79 -4.50 -6.88 2.95
N LEU A 80 -3.34 -6.41 3.38
CA LEU A 80 -3.20 -5.36 4.38
C LEU A 80 -2.86 -4.03 3.71
N LYS A 81 -3.15 -2.92 4.39
CA LYS A 81 -2.78 -1.59 3.92
C LYS A 81 -1.26 -1.48 3.74
N PRO A 82 -0.79 -0.76 2.71
CA PRO A 82 0.65 -0.62 2.47
C PRO A 82 1.34 0.06 3.64
N PRO A 83 2.64 -0.20 3.84
CA PRO A 83 3.44 0.54 4.81
C PRO A 83 3.40 2.05 4.55
N ILE A 84 3.34 2.84 5.62
CA ILE A 84 3.41 4.29 5.56
C ILE A 84 4.84 4.70 5.92
N ILE A 85 5.42 5.58 5.11
CA ILE A 85 6.75 6.12 5.33
C ILE A 85 6.59 7.58 5.72
N GLU A 86 7.05 7.92 6.90
CA GLU A 86 7.02 9.26 7.46
C GLU A 86 8.46 9.78 7.58
N GLU A 87 8.72 10.94 6.98
CA GLU A 87 10.00 11.63 7.13
C GLU A 87 9.85 12.73 8.16
N LEU A 88 10.64 12.66 9.22
CA LEU A 88 10.77 13.67 10.25
C LEU A 88 12.03 14.51 10.01
N GLU A 89 12.24 15.56 10.83
CA GLU A 89 13.41 16.43 10.73
C GLU A 89 14.73 15.66 10.83
N ASN A 90 14.81 14.68 11.75
CA ASN A 90 16.04 13.92 12.02
C ASN A 90 15.84 12.39 12.00
N ALA A 91 14.74 11.90 11.47
CA ALA A 91 14.45 10.47 11.40
C ALA A 91 13.51 10.14 10.25
N VAL A 92 13.51 8.86 9.87
CA VAL A 92 12.49 8.27 9.03
C VAL A 92 11.80 7.14 9.81
N ILE A 93 10.47 7.14 9.81
CA ILE A 93 9.68 6.09 10.44
C ILE A 93 8.92 5.31 9.37
N VAL A 94 8.99 3.99 9.45
CA VAL A 94 8.18 3.08 8.65
C VAL A 94 7.11 2.47 9.55
N HIS A 95 5.85 2.74 9.25
CA HIS A 95 4.70 2.17 9.95
C HIS A 95 4.15 0.97 9.16
N ILE A 96 4.15 -0.19 9.76
CA ILE A 96 3.56 -1.43 9.22
C ILE A 96 2.33 -1.74 10.08
N LYS A 97 1.14 -1.44 9.56
CA LYS A 97 -0.11 -1.58 10.30
C LYS A 97 -0.80 -2.91 9.98
N HIS A 98 -1.36 -3.57 10.98
CA HIS A 98 -2.22 -4.73 10.80
C HIS A 98 -3.68 -4.27 10.53
N GLU A 99 -3.84 -3.50 9.46
CA GLU A 99 -5.13 -3.01 8.97
C GLU A 99 -5.42 -3.66 7.62
N THR A 100 -6.55 -4.34 7.51
CA THR A 100 -6.98 -4.93 6.24
C THR A 100 -7.29 -3.84 5.22
N LEU A 101 -6.95 -4.11 3.96
CA LEU A 101 -7.55 -3.36 2.87
C LEU A 101 -9.06 -3.60 2.94
N ALA A 102 -9.84 -2.54 2.78
CA ALA A 102 -11.28 -2.68 2.61
C ALA A 102 -11.57 -3.72 1.51
N SER A 103 -12.53 -4.59 1.75
CA SER A 103 -12.96 -5.51 0.70
C SER A 103 -13.45 -4.69 -0.51
N PRO A 104 -13.39 -5.23 -1.74
CA PRO A 104 -13.95 -4.53 -2.89
C PRO A 104 -15.40 -4.08 -2.65
N GLU A 105 -16.16 -4.91 -1.96
CA GLU A 105 -17.55 -4.64 -1.60
C GLU A 105 -17.66 -3.45 -0.63
N GLU A 106 -16.83 -3.42 0.41
CA GLU A 106 -16.77 -2.29 1.36
C GLU A 106 -16.36 -0.99 0.68
N SER A 107 -15.33 -1.02 -0.18
CA SER A 107 -14.91 0.16 -0.95
C SER A 107 -16.01 0.69 -1.86
N ILE A 108 -16.82 -0.17 -2.47
CA ILE A 108 -17.96 0.21 -3.29
C ILE A 108 -19.07 0.80 -2.43
N MET A 109 -19.36 0.22 -1.27
CA MET A 109 -20.37 0.75 -0.36
C MET A 109 -19.97 2.11 0.21
N GLU A 110 -18.70 2.32 0.55
CA GLU A 110 -18.14 3.62 0.96
C GLU A 110 -18.27 4.67 -0.15
N TYR A 111 -18.01 4.29 -1.41
CA TYR A 111 -18.19 5.18 -2.55
C TYR A 111 -19.63 5.66 -2.69
N PHE A 112 -20.62 4.83 -2.39
CA PHE A 112 -22.05 5.20 -2.41
C PHE A 112 -22.46 6.16 -1.29
N GLU A 113 -21.64 6.42 -0.28
CA GLU A 113 -21.96 7.47 0.72
C GLU A 113 -21.91 8.90 0.12
N THR A 114 -21.20 9.07 -1.01
CA THR A 114 -21.03 10.36 -1.68
C THR A 114 -21.47 10.35 -3.14
N HIS A 115 -21.82 9.20 -3.70
CA HIS A 115 -22.16 9.04 -5.12
C HIS A 115 -23.39 8.12 -5.27
N GLU A 116 -24.28 8.48 -6.18
CA GLU A 116 -25.52 7.72 -6.41
C GLU A 116 -25.31 6.48 -7.30
N GLU A 117 -24.33 6.52 -8.20
CA GLU A 117 -24.09 5.46 -9.18
C GLU A 117 -22.60 5.13 -9.35
N ILE A 118 -22.32 3.89 -9.68
CA ILE A 118 -20.98 3.45 -10.00
C ILE A 118 -20.94 2.66 -11.32
N VAL A 119 -19.93 2.93 -12.15
CA VAL A 119 -19.65 2.17 -13.38
C VAL A 119 -18.44 1.25 -13.17
N ASN A 120 -18.29 0.22 -14.01
CA ASN A 120 -17.20 -0.74 -13.88
C ASN A 120 -15.81 -0.11 -13.81
N ARG A 121 -15.54 0.92 -14.63
CA ARG A 121 -14.26 1.63 -14.63
C ARG A 121 -13.95 2.25 -13.28
N ILE A 122 -14.92 2.91 -12.65
CA ILE A 122 -14.76 3.53 -11.32
C ILE A 122 -14.59 2.43 -10.26
N GLY A 123 -15.43 1.38 -10.30
CA GLY A 123 -15.27 0.24 -9.40
C GLY A 123 -13.88 -0.34 -9.42
N ARG A 124 -13.28 -0.55 -10.59
CA ARG A 124 -11.90 -1.02 -10.74
C ARG A 124 -10.89 -0.03 -10.16
N GLN A 125 -11.10 1.25 -10.36
CA GLN A 125 -10.21 2.30 -9.88
C GLN A 125 -10.14 2.35 -8.34
N ILE A 126 -11.30 2.31 -7.65
CA ILE A 126 -11.38 2.40 -6.18
C ILE A 126 -10.99 1.09 -5.48
N THR A 127 -11.19 -0.06 -6.14
CA THR A 127 -10.87 -1.38 -5.56
C THR A 127 -9.50 -1.90 -5.95
N GLY A 128 -8.79 -1.25 -6.89
CA GLY A 128 -7.52 -1.71 -7.43
C GLY A 128 -7.61 -2.96 -8.33
N ILE A 129 -8.82 -3.40 -8.71
CA ILE A 129 -9.03 -4.59 -9.55
C ILE A 129 -8.76 -4.22 -11.02
N ALA A 130 -7.75 -4.84 -11.63
CA ALA A 130 -7.39 -4.55 -13.02
C ALA A 130 -8.40 -5.12 -14.04
N SER A 131 -8.97 -6.31 -13.78
CA SER A 131 -9.83 -7.03 -14.71
C SER A 131 -11.28 -6.55 -14.69
N GLU A 132 -11.83 -6.20 -15.86
CA GLU A 132 -13.22 -5.84 -16.02
C GLU A 132 -14.18 -6.99 -15.64
N ASN A 133 -13.85 -8.22 -16.02
CA ASN A 133 -14.66 -9.39 -15.71
C ASN A 133 -14.67 -9.71 -14.22
N SER A 134 -13.53 -9.56 -13.54
CA SER A 134 -13.46 -9.72 -12.08
C SER A 134 -14.33 -8.69 -11.37
N MET A 135 -14.33 -7.44 -11.82
CA MET A 135 -15.18 -6.39 -11.28
C MET A 135 -16.65 -6.63 -11.52
N LYS A 136 -17.04 -7.10 -12.73
CA LYS A 136 -18.40 -7.52 -13.02
C LYS A 136 -18.87 -8.64 -12.08
N SER A 137 -18.02 -9.63 -11.84
CA SER A 137 -18.33 -10.73 -10.91
C SER A 137 -18.63 -10.23 -9.49
N ILE A 138 -17.91 -9.20 -9.02
CA ILE A 138 -18.15 -8.58 -7.71
C ILE A 138 -19.50 -7.86 -7.70
N PHE A 139 -19.81 -7.05 -8.70
CA PHE A 139 -21.11 -6.39 -8.79
C PHE A 139 -22.26 -7.39 -8.82
N TYR A 140 -22.14 -8.50 -9.54
CA TYR A 140 -23.17 -9.54 -9.55
C TYR A 140 -23.34 -10.20 -8.18
N LYS A 141 -22.24 -10.50 -7.48
CA LYS A 141 -22.30 -11.02 -6.10
C LYS A 141 -22.96 -10.03 -5.14
N MET A 142 -22.67 -8.74 -5.27
CA MET A 142 -23.31 -7.69 -4.46
C MET A 142 -24.80 -7.57 -4.77
N ARG A 143 -25.19 -7.64 -6.05
CA ARG A 143 -26.59 -7.69 -6.48
C ARG A 143 -27.31 -8.91 -5.89
N ASP A 144 -26.71 -10.08 -5.96
CA ASP A 144 -27.29 -11.33 -5.47
C ASP A 144 -27.44 -11.35 -3.93
N ARG A 145 -26.78 -10.42 -3.25
CA ARG A 145 -26.93 -10.11 -1.82
C ARG A 145 -27.84 -8.91 -1.54
N ASP A 146 -28.54 -8.40 -2.54
CA ASP A 146 -29.41 -7.23 -2.44
C ASP A 146 -28.72 -5.94 -1.95
N LEU A 147 -27.40 -5.81 -2.10
CA LEU A 147 -26.64 -4.62 -1.70
C LEU A 147 -26.71 -3.51 -2.75
N ILE A 148 -26.73 -3.89 -4.02
CA ILE A 148 -26.80 -2.97 -5.17
C ILE A 148 -27.76 -3.50 -6.24
N GLU A 149 -28.23 -2.60 -7.08
CA GLU A 149 -29.06 -2.93 -8.23
C GLU A 149 -28.60 -2.23 -9.50
N PRO A 150 -28.86 -2.79 -10.71
CA PRO A 150 -28.55 -2.12 -11.96
C PRO A 150 -29.42 -0.88 -12.14
N VAL A 151 -28.84 0.19 -12.66
CA VAL A 151 -29.60 1.41 -12.98
C VAL A 151 -30.48 1.18 -14.21
N PRO A 152 -31.80 1.36 -14.12
CA PRO A 152 -32.71 1.15 -15.24
C PRO A 152 -32.36 2.03 -16.45
N GLY A 153 -32.45 1.46 -17.65
CA GLY A 153 -32.16 2.18 -18.89
C GLY A 153 -30.69 2.35 -19.26
N LYS A 154 -29.75 1.92 -18.40
CA LYS A 154 -28.31 1.92 -18.68
C LYS A 154 -27.81 0.51 -19.00
N SER A 155 -27.35 0.26 -20.22
CA SER A 155 -26.84 -1.05 -20.66
C SER A 155 -25.56 -0.91 -21.48
N GLY A 156 -24.86 -2.02 -21.68
CA GLY A 156 -23.61 -2.05 -22.44
C GLY A 156 -22.50 -1.21 -21.78
N PHE A 157 -21.90 -0.33 -22.54
CA PHE A 157 -20.84 0.55 -22.03
C PHE A 157 -21.30 1.58 -20.99
N ALA A 158 -22.60 1.93 -20.99
CA ALA A 158 -23.22 2.83 -20.03
C ALA A 158 -23.75 2.13 -18.78
N SER A 159 -23.58 0.83 -18.66
CA SER A 159 -24.05 0.04 -17.52
C SER A 159 -23.53 0.61 -16.21
N ALA A 160 -24.43 0.92 -15.28
CA ALA A 160 -24.13 1.45 -13.96
C ALA A 160 -24.93 0.71 -12.88
N TRP A 161 -24.45 0.81 -11.67
CA TRP A 161 -25.04 0.21 -10.47
C TRP A 161 -25.34 1.29 -9.46
N ARG A 162 -26.35 1.09 -8.64
CA ARG A 162 -26.67 1.98 -7.52
C ARG A 162 -26.91 1.17 -6.25
N LYS A 163 -26.77 1.84 -5.09
CA LYS A 163 -27.07 1.26 -3.78
C LYS A 163 -28.55 0.89 -3.72
N ASN A 164 -28.87 -0.29 -3.22
CA ASN A 164 -30.25 -0.68 -2.99
C ASN A 164 -30.82 0.14 -1.81
N GLN A 165 -31.97 0.78 -2.00
CA GLN A 165 -32.60 1.67 -1.01
C GLN A 165 -33.61 0.89 -0.13
N ARG A 166 -33.23 -0.26 0.40
CA ARG A 166 -34.07 -0.95 1.38
C ARG A 166 -33.65 -0.63 2.81
#